data_f640ed6d908f552e8177b7ed80b9a0e1
#
_entry.id   f640ed6d908f552e8177b7ed80b9a0e1
#
_cell.length_a   1.000
_cell.length_b   1.000
_cell.length_c   1.000
_cell.angle_alpha   90.00
_cell.angle_beta   90.00
_cell.angle_gamma   90.00
#
_symmetry.space_group_name_H-M   'P 1'
#
loop_
_entity.id
_entity.type
_entity.pdbx_description
1 polymer ?
#
loop_
_entity_poly.entity_id
_entity_poly.type
_entity_poly.pdbx_seq_one_letter_code
_entity_poly.pdbx_strand_id
1 'polypeptide(L)'
;QKNDLQQTSDEELMTILPDDVPYEKPKTVDFNDCLKELNGLVGLKSVKEEITNLASYLNLQIQRGESNTFQGKHYIFTGNPGTGKTTVARIMANVFKTLGILSRGQLVEADRSKLVAGFSGQTAIKTNQLVDSAIGGVLFIDEAYTLASSDNDTFGSEAIDTLLKRLEDDRGKFICIVAGYTRQMHDFIDSNPGMKSRFTQTINFEDYT
;
A
#
# COMPACT_ATOMS: atom_id res chain seq x y z
N GLN A 1 -13.04 -14.11 66.11
CA GLN A 1 -12.27 -14.11 64.87
C GLN A 1 -13.27 -14.08 63.73
N LYS A 2 -13.50 -12.88 63.18
CA LYS A 2 -14.35 -12.67 61.98
C LYS A 2 -13.45 -12.68 60.75
N ASN A 3 -13.75 -13.59 59.84
CA ASN A 3 -13.21 -13.59 58.47
C ASN A 3 -13.83 -12.42 57.72
N ASP A 4 -13.06 -11.38 57.45
CA ASP A 4 -13.35 -10.38 56.42
C ASP A 4 -12.87 -10.95 55.10
N LEU A 5 -13.76 -11.68 54.44
CA LEU A 5 -13.65 -11.90 52.98
C LEU A 5 -14.19 -10.63 52.31
N GLN A 6 -13.28 -9.79 51.84
CA GLN A 6 -13.62 -8.71 50.93
C GLN A 6 -14.25 -9.31 49.67
N GLN A 7 -15.55 -9.08 49.51
CA GLN A 7 -16.24 -9.26 48.26
C GLN A 7 -15.73 -8.16 47.30
N THR A 8 -14.78 -8.49 46.49
CA THR A 8 -14.50 -7.71 45.26
C THR A 8 -15.78 -7.74 44.43
N SER A 9 -16.32 -6.58 44.08
CA SER A 9 -17.53 -6.49 43.27
C SER A 9 -17.27 -7.10 41.89
N ASP A 10 -18.26 -7.79 41.33
CA ASP A 10 -18.16 -8.38 39.94
C ASP A 10 -17.83 -7.34 38.86
N GLU A 11 -18.05 -6.06 39.12
CA GLU A 11 -17.67 -4.94 38.26
C GLU A 11 -16.15 -4.69 38.23
N GLU A 12 -15.41 -4.92 39.31
CA GLU A 12 -13.95 -4.80 39.36
C GLU A 12 -13.25 -5.94 38.59
N LEU A 13 -13.90 -7.12 38.54
CA LEU A 13 -13.40 -8.28 37.80
C LEU A 13 -13.58 -8.15 36.25
N MET A 14 -14.44 -7.23 35.79
CA MET A 14 -14.74 -6.99 34.38
C MET A 14 -13.95 -5.81 33.79
N THR A 15 -13.18 -5.10 34.60
CA THR A 15 -12.40 -3.95 34.10
C THR A 15 -11.03 -4.43 33.67
N ILE A 16 -10.84 -4.59 32.36
CA ILE A 16 -9.51 -4.85 31.76
C ILE A 16 -8.68 -3.56 31.92
N LEU A 17 -7.70 -3.60 32.81
CA LEU A 17 -6.74 -2.50 32.94
C LEU A 17 -5.74 -2.53 31.80
N PRO A 18 -5.17 -1.37 31.40
CA PRO A 18 -4.14 -1.31 30.36
C PRO A 18 -2.95 -2.25 30.61
N ASP A 19 -2.67 -2.59 31.87
CA ASP A 19 -1.58 -3.49 32.27
C ASP A 19 -1.95 -4.98 32.15
N ASP A 20 -3.24 -5.32 32.02
CA ASP A 20 -3.72 -6.70 31.87
C ASP A 20 -3.56 -7.23 30.44
N VAL A 21 -3.35 -6.34 29.49
CA VAL A 21 -3.09 -6.70 28.08
C VAL A 21 -1.57 -6.62 27.86
N PRO A 22 -0.90 -7.73 27.52
CA PRO A 22 0.51 -7.67 27.16
C PRO A 22 0.67 -6.79 25.91
N TYR A 23 0.91 -5.50 26.13
CA TYR A 23 1.17 -4.55 25.07
C TYR A 23 2.63 -4.74 24.62
N GLU A 24 2.85 -5.62 23.66
CA GLU A 24 4.09 -5.56 22.88
C GLU A 24 4.07 -4.25 22.11
N LYS A 25 4.92 -3.30 22.52
CA LYS A 25 5.15 -2.09 21.70
C LYS A 25 5.46 -2.56 20.29
N PRO A 26 4.68 -2.12 19.28
CA PRO A 26 5.00 -2.46 17.90
C PRO A 26 6.45 -2.06 17.68
N LYS A 27 7.28 -2.99 17.18
CA LYS A 27 8.66 -2.71 16.83
C LYS A 27 8.64 -1.52 15.89
N THR A 28 9.14 -0.38 16.37
CA THR A 28 9.35 0.78 15.51
C THR A 28 10.47 0.38 14.55
N VAL A 29 10.09 0.08 13.31
CA VAL A 29 11.05 -0.20 12.24
C VAL A 29 11.78 1.10 11.98
N ASP A 30 13.10 1.12 12.13
CA ASP A 30 13.91 2.30 11.83
C ASP A 30 14.09 2.44 10.30
N PHE A 31 14.23 3.67 9.84
CA PHE A 31 14.51 3.99 8.43
C PHE A 31 15.72 3.22 7.88
N ASN A 32 16.79 3.16 8.65
CA ASN A 32 18.00 2.42 8.28
C ASN A 32 17.77 0.91 8.18
N ASP A 33 16.85 0.36 8.98
CA ASP A 33 16.53 -1.06 8.94
C ASP A 33 15.71 -1.40 7.68
N CYS A 34 14.81 -0.51 7.25
CA CYS A 34 14.13 -0.65 5.95
C CYS A 34 15.14 -0.66 4.78
N LEU A 35 16.13 0.21 4.81
CA LEU A 35 17.17 0.26 3.78
C LEU A 35 18.09 -0.97 3.83
N LYS A 36 18.39 -1.50 5.00
CA LYS A 36 19.14 -2.77 5.15
C LYS A 36 18.35 -3.94 4.57
N GLU A 37 17.03 -4.03 4.86
CA GLU A 37 16.15 -5.05 4.30
C GLU A 37 16.13 -4.98 2.77
N LEU A 38 15.97 -3.77 2.20
CA LEU A 38 16.05 -3.55 0.77
C LEU A 38 17.39 -3.99 0.17
N ASN A 39 18.49 -3.60 0.80
CA ASN A 39 19.84 -3.97 0.34
C ASN A 39 20.14 -5.46 0.48
N GLY A 40 19.50 -6.14 1.41
CA GLY A 40 19.60 -7.60 1.61
C GLY A 40 18.94 -8.44 0.52
N LEU A 41 18.05 -7.86 -0.30
CA LEU A 41 17.47 -8.60 -1.43
C LEU A 41 18.57 -9.00 -2.42
N VAL A 42 18.42 -10.15 -3.07
CA VAL A 42 19.33 -10.59 -4.12
C VAL A 42 19.03 -9.81 -5.42
N GLY A 43 20.06 -9.36 -6.14
CA GLY A 43 19.89 -8.62 -7.41
C GLY A 43 19.22 -7.26 -7.23
N LEU A 44 18.34 -6.87 -8.18
CA LEU A 44 17.51 -5.66 -8.16
C LEU A 44 18.30 -4.36 -7.99
N LYS A 45 19.46 -4.24 -8.63
CA LYS A 45 20.38 -3.10 -8.43
C LYS A 45 19.71 -1.77 -8.76
N SER A 46 19.08 -1.65 -9.92
CA SER A 46 18.36 -0.46 -10.37
C SER A 46 17.22 -0.09 -9.41
N VAL A 47 16.41 -1.08 -8.99
CA VAL A 47 15.30 -0.89 -8.05
C VAL A 47 15.78 -0.38 -6.69
N LYS A 48 16.88 -0.97 -6.16
CA LYS A 48 17.47 -0.54 -4.89
C LYS A 48 17.97 0.89 -4.94
N GLU A 49 18.68 1.25 -6.01
CA GLU A 49 19.17 2.62 -6.22
C GLU A 49 18.00 3.61 -6.29
N GLU A 50 16.96 3.28 -7.05
CA GLU A 50 15.79 4.15 -7.22
C GLU A 50 15.03 4.36 -5.91
N ILE A 51 14.77 3.28 -5.15
CA ILE A 51 14.08 3.39 -3.85
C ILE A 51 14.93 4.08 -2.80
N THR A 52 16.24 3.83 -2.77
CA THR A 52 17.15 4.52 -1.85
C THR A 52 17.20 6.02 -2.13
N ASN A 53 17.26 6.41 -3.40
CA ASN A 53 17.23 7.80 -3.82
C ASN A 53 15.89 8.46 -3.46
N LEU A 54 14.77 7.79 -3.72
CA LEU A 54 13.44 8.26 -3.33
C LEU A 54 13.33 8.46 -1.82
N ALA A 55 13.73 7.46 -1.04
CA ALA A 55 13.68 7.50 0.42
C ALA A 55 14.55 8.63 0.99
N SER A 56 15.76 8.81 0.45
CA SER A 56 16.67 9.87 0.84
C SER A 56 16.12 11.26 0.49
N TYR A 57 15.54 11.40 -0.70
CA TYR A 57 14.89 12.64 -1.13
C TYR A 57 13.72 13.00 -0.21
N LEU A 58 12.85 12.03 0.11
CA LEU A 58 11.70 12.25 0.99
C LEU A 58 12.13 12.62 2.41
N ASN A 59 13.13 11.94 2.95
CA ASN A 59 13.69 12.26 4.26
C ASN A 59 14.21 13.71 4.31
N LEU A 60 14.91 14.16 3.26
CA LEU A 60 15.40 15.52 3.16
C LEU A 60 14.26 16.56 3.08
N GLN A 61 13.21 16.28 2.33
CA GLN A 61 12.02 17.13 2.22
C GLN A 61 11.31 17.29 3.58
N ILE A 62 11.16 16.20 4.32
CA ILE A 62 10.57 16.21 5.66
C ILE A 62 11.42 17.04 6.62
N GLN A 63 12.76 16.89 6.60
CA GLN A 63 13.67 17.69 7.43
C GLN A 63 13.60 19.19 7.12
N ARG A 64 13.24 19.57 5.90
CA ARG A 64 13.03 20.96 5.48
C ARG A 64 11.62 21.50 5.81
N GLY A 65 10.75 20.67 6.38
CA GLY A 65 9.35 21.05 6.66
C GLY A 65 8.44 21.04 5.43
N GLU A 66 8.89 20.48 4.30
CA GLU A 66 8.17 20.45 3.03
C GLU A 66 7.34 19.15 2.87
N SER A 67 6.70 18.69 3.94
CA SER A 67 6.00 17.40 4.00
C SER A 67 4.81 17.26 3.03
N ASN A 68 4.33 18.37 2.44
CA ASN A 68 3.18 18.35 1.51
C ASN A 68 3.53 17.96 0.06
N THR A 69 4.80 17.82 -0.30
CA THR A 69 5.21 17.58 -1.71
C THR A 69 4.99 16.15 -2.20
N PHE A 70 4.73 15.21 -1.29
CA PHE A 70 4.54 13.79 -1.63
C PHE A 70 3.07 13.40 -1.89
N GLN A 71 2.13 14.30 -1.68
CA GLN A 71 0.70 13.98 -1.79
C GLN A 71 0.31 13.59 -3.22
N GLY A 72 -0.26 12.38 -3.34
CA GLY A 72 -0.87 11.90 -4.58
C GLY A 72 0.08 11.25 -5.59
N LYS A 73 1.28 10.81 -5.20
CA LYS A 73 2.15 9.99 -6.06
C LYS A 73 1.80 8.52 -5.93
N HIS A 74 1.53 7.88 -7.07
CA HIS A 74 1.26 6.45 -7.17
C HIS A 74 2.29 5.82 -8.12
N TYR A 75 2.52 4.51 -8.00
CA TYR A 75 3.62 3.83 -8.65
C TYR A 75 3.13 2.75 -9.60
N ILE A 76 3.93 2.52 -10.64
CA ILE A 76 3.79 1.40 -11.57
C ILE A 76 5.01 0.49 -11.37
N PHE A 77 4.78 -0.77 -11.07
CA PHE A 77 5.82 -1.79 -11.00
C PHE A 77 5.74 -2.69 -12.22
N THR A 78 6.78 -2.69 -13.03
CA THR A 78 6.83 -3.48 -14.25
C THR A 78 7.90 -4.56 -14.15
N GLY A 79 7.63 -5.74 -14.72
CA GLY A 79 8.57 -6.87 -14.76
C GLY A 79 7.88 -8.21 -14.66
N ASN A 80 8.64 -9.28 -14.89
CA ASN A 80 8.15 -10.65 -14.87
C ASN A 80 7.70 -11.13 -13.48
N PRO A 81 6.88 -12.19 -13.36
CA PRO A 81 6.50 -12.77 -12.09
C PRO A 81 7.74 -13.25 -11.30
N GLY A 82 7.67 -13.19 -9.98
CA GLY A 82 8.76 -13.66 -9.12
C GLY A 82 9.96 -12.72 -9.03
N THR A 83 9.96 -11.54 -9.66
CA THR A 83 11.04 -10.55 -9.58
C THR A 83 11.07 -9.73 -8.28
N GLY A 84 10.18 -10.01 -7.33
CA GLY A 84 10.19 -9.37 -6.01
C GLY A 84 9.33 -8.11 -5.88
N LYS A 85 8.43 -7.81 -6.83
CA LYS A 85 7.56 -6.63 -6.82
C LYS A 85 6.80 -6.45 -5.50
N THR A 86 6.11 -7.49 -5.03
CA THR A 86 5.36 -7.46 -3.77
C THR A 86 6.25 -7.25 -2.54
N THR A 87 7.41 -7.88 -2.52
CA THR A 87 8.39 -7.73 -1.44
C THR A 87 8.88 -6.30 -1.34
N VAL A 88 9.23 -5.69 -2.48
CA VAL A 88 9.67 -4.31 -2.56
C VAL A 88 8.53 -3.34 -2.19
N ALA A 89 7.28 -3.61 -2.61
CA ALA A 89 6.12 -2.81 -2.21
C ALA A 89 5.93 -2.80 -0.68
N ARG A 90 6.18 -3.92 0.00
CA ARG A 90 6.12 -4.03 1.46
C ARG A 90 7.23 -3.21 2.14
N ILE A 91 8.45 -3.27 1.61
CA ILE A 91 9.56 -2.45 2.12
C ILE A 91 9.25 -0.97 1.92
N MET A 92 8.72 -0.57 0.76
CA MET A 92 8.31 0.82 0.52
C MET A 92 7.21 1.28 1.49
N ALA A 93 6.24 0.43 1.80
CA ALA A 93 5.20 0.75 2.79
C ALA A 93 5.79 1.03 4.17
N ASN A 94 6.80 0.25 4.59
CA ASN A 94 7.55 0.48 5.83
C ASN A 94 8.36 1.77 5.77
N VAL A 95 9.04 2.05 4.67
CA VAL A 95 9.77 3.32 4.46
C VAL A 95 8.82 4.52 4.60
N PHE A 96 7.68 4.52 3.91
CA PHE A 96 6.72 5.61 3.98
C PHE A 96 6.13 5.80 5.39
N LYS A 97 5.89 4.70 6.11
CA LYS A 97 5.48 4.76 7.53
C LYS A 97 6.55 5.39 8.39
N THR A 98 7.79 4.93 8.26
CA THR A 98 8.91 5.41 9.08
C THR A 98 9.20 6.90 8.84
N LEU A 99 9.00 7.37 7.61
CA LEU A 99 9.09 8.78 7.25
C LEU A 99 7.85 9.60 7.65
N GLY A 100 6.82 8.99 8.25
CA GLY A 100 5.58 9.69 8.64
C GLY A 100 4.68 10.10 7.47
N ILE A 101 4.95 9.61 6.26
CA ILE A 101 4.13 9.85 5.07
C ILE A 101 2.81 9.07 5.16
N LEU A 102 2.90 7.84 5.63
CA LEU A 102 1.76 6.96 5.87
C LEU A 102 1.61 6.67 7.36
N SER A 103 0.39 6.73 7.87
CA SER A 103 0.11 6.58 9.31
C SER A 103 0.25 5.14 9.82
N ARG A 104 -0.05 4.14 8.99
CA ARG A 104 -0.07 2.71 9.36
C ARG A 104 1.04 1.91 8.67
N GLY A 105 1.25 2.13 7.37
CA GLY A 105 2.24 1.41 6.56
C GLY A 105 1.90 -0.05 6.28
N GLN A 106 0.62 -0.47 6.41
CA GLN A 106 0.19 -1.79 5.99
C GLN A 106 0.22 -1.92 4.46
N LEU A 107 0.50 -3.12 3.96
CA LEU A 107 0.35 -3.48 2.56
C LEU A 107 -0.96 -4.25 2.39
N VAL A 108 -1.88 -3.72 1.58
CA VAL A 108 -3.10 -4.41 1.16
C VAL A 108 -2.88 -4.93 -0.26
N GLU A 109 -2.73 -6.24 -0.38
CA GLU A 109 -2.52 -6.92 -1.65
C GLU A 109 -3.84 -7.26 -2.30
N ALA A 110 -3.99 -6.93 -3.58
CA ALA A 110 -5.18 -7.17 -4.37
C ALA A 110 -4.82 -7.64 -5.78
N ASP A 111 -5.78 -8.29 -6.38
CA ASP A 111 -5.87 -8.62 -7.79
C ASP A 111 -7.26 -8.24 -8.32
N ARG A 112 -7.53 -8.53 -9.59
CA ARG A 112 -8.86 -8.29 -10.17
C ARG A 112 -10.00 -8.91 -9.33
N SER A 113 -9.80 -10.10 -8.77
CA SER A 113 -10.86 -10.81 -8.02
C SER A 113 -11.29 -10.09 -6.76
N LYS A 114 -10.39 -9.31 -6.14
CA LYS A 114 -10.68 -8.51 -4.95
C LYS A 114 -11.33 -7.16 -5.26
N LEU A 115 -11.21 -6.68 -6.49
CA LEU A 115 -11.76 -5.39 -6.94
C LEU A 115 -13.13 -5.56 -7.62
N VAL A 116 -13.23 -6.54 -8.49
CA VAL A 116 -14.42 -6.76 -9.33
C VAL A 116 -15.40 -7.71 -8.65
N ALA A 117 -16.69 -7.42 -8.77
CA ALA A 117 -17.79 -8.29 -8.34
C ALA A 117 -18.48 -8.95 -9.53
N GLY A 118 -19.26 -10.00 -9.27
CA GLY A 118 -19.99 -10.74 -10.31
C GLY A 118 -21.33 -10.12 -10.70
N PHE A 119 -21.78 -9.05 -10.04
CA PHE A 119 -23.08 -8.43 -10.27
C PHE A 119 -22.96 -6.92 -10.40
N SER A 120 -23.84 -6.34 -11.23
CA SER A 120 -23.90 -4.89 -11.46
C SER A 120 -24.08 -4.12 -10.14
N GLY A 121 -23.36 -3.00 -9.97
CA GLY A 121 -23.43 -2.12 -8.81
C GLY A 121 -22.67 -2.60 -7.57
N GLN A 122 -22.08 -3.79 -7.59
CA GLN A 122 -21.31 -4.31 -6.46
C GLN A 122 -19.80 -4.07 -6.59
N THR A 123 -19.31 -3.85 -7.80
CA THR A 123 -17.89 -3.61 -8.06
C THR A 123 -17.42 -2.33 -7.38
N ALA A 124 -18.15 -1.23 -7.52
CA ALA A 124 -17.82 0.02 -6.85
C ALA A 124 -17.79 -0.11 -5.32
N ILE A 125 -18.74 -0.84 -4.74
CA ILE A 125 -18.80 -1.10 -3.29
C ILE A 125 -17.56 -1.87 -2.85
N LYS A 126 -17.22 -2.96 -3.54
CA LYS A 126 -16.08 -3.82 -3.24
C LYS A 126 -14.75 -3.09 -3.40
N THR A 127 -14.60 -2.30 -4.46
CA THR A 127 -13.42 -1.46 -4.68
C THR A 127 -13.27 -0.42 -3.56
N ASN A 128 -14.35 0.26 -3.15
CA ASN A 128 -14.32 1.21 -2.05
C ASN A 128 -13.90 0.56 -0.73
N GLN A 129 -14.46 -0.59 -0.37
CA GLN A 129 -14.09 -1.33 0.84
C GLN A 129 -12.61 -1.73 0.84
N LEU A 130 -12.09 -2.13 -0.32
CA LEU A 130 -10.68 -2.46 -0.47
C LEU A 130 -9.79 -1.22 -0.26
N VAL A 131 -10.13 -0.08 -0.86
CA VAL A 131 -9.42 1.18 -0.66
C VAL A 131 -9.49 1.63 0.80
N ASP A 132 -10.66 1.52 1.45
CA ASP A 132 -10.82 1.85 2.88
C ASP A 132 -9.86 1.03 3.76
N SER A 133 -9.64 -0.24 3.44
CA SER A 133 -8.68 -1.09 4.15
C SER A 133 -7.22 -0.67 3.95
N ALA A 134 -6.92 0.03 2.85
CA ALA A 134 -5.59 0.52 2.49
C ALA A 134 -5.28 1.93 3.02
N ILE A 135 -6.28 2.65 3.57
CA ILE A 135 -6.07 3.99 4.12
C ILE A 135 -5.00 3.95 5.23
N GLY A 136 -4.03 4.84 5.13
CA GLY A 136 -2.86 4.90 5.99
C GLY A 136 -1.73 3.97 5.58
N GLY A 137 -1.87 3.23 4.49
CA GLY A 137 -0.92 2.24 3.97
C GLY A 137 -0.80 2.25 2.46
N VAL A 138 -0.43 1.12 1.91
CA VAL A 138 -0.22 0.90 0.47
C VAL A 138 -1.24 -0.11 -0.05
N LEU A 139 -1.93 0.24 -1.12
CA LEU A 139 -2.72 -0.68 -1.94
C LEU A 139 -1.84 -1.17 -3.08
N PHE A 140 -1.57 -2.47 -3.11
CA PHE A 140 -0.82 -3.13 -4.16
C PHE A 140 -1.75 -3.97 -5.02
N ILE A 141 -1.88 -3.63 -6.30
CA ILE A 141 -2.75 -4.33 -7.25
C ILE A 141 -1.85 -5.09 -8.22
N ASP A 142 -1.81 -6.42 -8.07
CA ASP A 142 -1.05 -7.27 -8.97
C ASP A 142 -1.84 -7.58 -10.25
N GLU A 143 -1.12 -7.73 -11.35
CA GLU A 143 -1.68 -7.93 -12.70
C GLU A 143 -2.81 -6.95 -13.03
N ALA A 144 -2.61 -5.67 -12.67
CA ALA A 144 -3.63 -4.62 -12.77
C ALA A 144 -4.21 -4.44 -14.17
N TYR A 145 -3.45 -4.77 -15.23
CA TYR A 145 -3.90 -4.76 -16.62
C TYR A 145 -5.10 -5.69 -16.87
N THR A 146 -5.33 -6.67 -16.00
CA THR A 146 -6.49 -7.56 -16.10
C THR A 146 -7.82 -6.83 -15.85
N LEU A 147 -7.79 -5.64 -15.24
CA LEU A 147 -8.96 -4.77 -15.07
C LEU A 147 -9.44 -4.16 -16.41
N ALA A 148 -8.59 -4.09 -17.42
CA ALA A 148 -8.92 -3.60 -18.76
C ALA A 148 -8.75 -4.68 -19.83
N SER A 149 -9.14 -5.93 -19.54
CA SER A 149 -8.87 -7.10 -20.39
C SER A 149 -9.70 -7.15 -21.68
N SER A 150 -10.80 -6.41 -21.80
CA SER A 150 -11.57 -6.27 -23.03
C SER A 150 -12.37 -4.96 -23.05
N ASP A 151 -12.64 -4.45 -24.26
CA ASP A 151 -13.46 -3.24 -24.46
C ASP A 151 -14.90 -3.34 -23.92
N ASN A 152 -15.38 -4.56 -23.71
CA ASN A 152 -16.72 -4.87 -23.18
C ASN A 152 -16.71 -5.18 -21.67
N ASP A 153 -15.60 -5.03 -20.99
CA ASP A 153 -15.48 -5.32 -19.56
C ASP A 153 -15.99 -4.15 -18.70
N THR A 154 -17.31 -4.08 -18.57
CA THR A 154 -17.97 -3.01 -17.79
C THR A 154 -17.60 -3.05 -16.31
N PHE A 155 -17.36 -4.23 -15.73
CA PHE A 155 -17.00 -4.36 -14.31
C PHE A 155 -15.57 -3.93 -14.02
N GLY A 156 -14.64 -4.27 -14.93
CA GLY A 156 -13.25 -3.79 -14.80
C GLY A 156 -13.16 -2.28 -14.95
N SER A 157 -13.89 -1.69 -15.90
CA SER A 157 -13.98 -0.24 -16.08
C SER A 157 -14.58 0.44 -14.84
N GLU A 158 -15.67 -0.10 -14.26
CA GLU A 158 -16.26 0.43 -13.02
C GLU A 158 -15.26 0.39 -11.84
N ALA A 159 -14.44 -0.66 -11.74
CA ALA A 159 -13.38 -0.73 -10.72
C ALA A 159 -12.31 0.35 -10.93
N ILE A 160 -11.85 0.55 -12.18
CA ILE A 160 -10.86 1.58 -12.53
C ILE A 160 -11.41 2.97 -12.21
N ASP A 161 -12.62 3.30 -12.63
CA ASP A 161 -13.23 4.62 -12.41
C ASP A 161 -13.40 4.91 -10.91
N THR A 162 -13.85 3.90 -10.14
CA THR A 162 -13.97 4.00 -8.69
C THR A 162 -12.61 4.21 -8.03
N LEU A 163 -11.59 3.47 -8.45
CA LEU A 163 -10.22 3.61 -7.96
C LEU A 163 -9.68 5.01 -8.26
N LEU A 164 -9.81 5.48 -9.51
CA LEU A 164 -9.34 6.81 -9.91
C LEU A 164 -9.99 7.94 -9.11
N LYS A 165 -11.29 7.82 -8.83
CA LYS A 165 -12.00 8.76 -7.96
C LYS A 165 -11.40 8.76 -6.55
N ARG A 166 -11.19 7.58 -5.96
CA ARG A 166 -10.62 7.45 -4.61
C ARG A 166 -9.18 7.95 -4.53
N LEU A 167 -8.36 7.75 -5.57
CA LEU A 167 -7.00 8.30 -5.65
C LEU A 167 -6.99 9.84 -5.60
N GLU A 168 -8.05 10.49 -6.08
CA GLU A 168 -8.20 11.94 -5.99
C GLU A 168 -8.80 12.38 -4.65
N ASP A 169 -9.91 11.78 -4.23
CA ASP A 169 -10.65 12.16 -3.01
C ASP A 169 -9.82 11.89 -1.73
N ASP A 170 -9.01 10.85 -1.73
CA ASP A 170 -8.15 10.43 -0.61
C ASP A 170 -6.67 10.70 -0.86
N ARG A 171 -6.37 11.73 -1.65
CA ARG A 171 -4.99 12.13 -1.97
C ARG A 171 -4.14 12.29 -0.70
N GLY A 172 -3.01 11.61 -0.65
CA GLY A 172 -2.08 11.61 0.49
C GLY A 172 -2.48 10.71 1.67
N LYS A 173 -3.67 10.08 1.65
CA LYS A 173 -4.09 9.16 2.71
C LYS A 173 -3.61 7.73 2.49
N PHE A 174 -3.35 7.34 1.24
CA PHE A 174 -2.77 6.06 0.87
C PHE A 174 -1.96 6.18 -0.42
N ILE A 175 -1.14 5.18 -0.68
CA ILE A 175 -0.38 5.04 -1.93
C ILE A 175 -0.90 3.83 -2.68
N CYS A 176 -1.13 3.97 -3.97
CA CYS A 176 -1.47 2.86 -4.84
C CYS A 176 -0.25 2.46 -5.68
N ILE A 177 0.04 1.17 -5.73
CA ILE A 177 1.03 0.55 -6.59
C ILE A 177 0.29 -0.43 -7.50
N VAL A 178 0.36 -0.21 -8.81
CA VAL A 178 -0.14 -1.15 -9.81
C VAL A 178 1.01 -1.93 -10.40
N ALA A 179 0.89 -3.25 -10.51
CA ALA A 179 1.98 -4.12 -10.92
C ALA A 179 1.57 -5.06 -12.06
N GLY A 180 2.54 -5.46 -12.88
CA GLY A 180 2.31 -6.45 -13.94
C GLY A 180 3.45 -6.51 -14.95
N TYR A 181 3.23 -7.22 -16.04
CA TYR A 181 4.17 -7.32 -17.16
C TYR A 181 4.36 -5.97 -17.84
N THR A 182 5.60 -5.66 -18.21
CA THR A 182 5.98 -4.34 -18.74
C THR A 182 5.07 -3.87 -19.87
N ARG A 183 4.89 -4.69 -20.92
CA ARG A 183 4.09 -4.32 -22.07
C ARG A 183 2.62 -4.09 -21.71
N GLN A 184 2.02 -5.04 -20.99
CA GLN A 184 0.60 -4.97 -20.61
C GLN A 184 0.33 -3.77 -19.69
N MET A 185 1.28 -3.42 -18.80
CA MET A 185 1.15 -2.25 -17.94
C MET A 185 1.24 -0.94 -18.72
N HIS A 186 2.08 -0.84 -19.75
CA HIS A 186 2.10 0.31 -20.65
C HIS A 186 0.75 0.50 -21.34
N ASP A 187 0.24 -0.57 -21.96
CA ASP A 187 -1.05 -0.54 -22.66
C ASP A 187 -2.19 -0.16 -21.67
N PHE A 188 -2.17 -0.70 -20.47
CA PHE A 188 -3.13 -0.43 -19.40
C PHE A 188 -3.13 1.04 -18.95
N ILE A 189 -1.97 1.62 -18.69
CA ILE A 189 -1.85 3.02 -18.26
C ILE A 189 -2.23 3.97 -19.40
N ASP A 190 -1.86 3.65 -20.63
CA ASP A 190 -2.15 4.48 -21.80
C ASP A 190 -3.63 4.42 -22.23
N SER A 191 -4.36 3.36 -21.85
CA SER A 191 -5.79 3.21 -22.17
C SER A 191 -6.69 4.23 -21.48
N ASN A 192 -6.24 4.85 -20.36
CA ASN A 192 -7.05 5.79 -19.61
C ASN A 192 -6.23 7.03 -19.18
N PRO A 193 -6.61 8.25 -19.64
CA PRO A 193 -5.91 9.48 -19.28
C PRO A 193 -5.86 9.75 -17.78
N GLY A 194 -6.88 9.29 -17.03
CA GLY A 194 -6.93 9.38 -15.58
C GLY A 194 -5.86 8.54 -14.90
N MET A 195 -5.56 7.34 -15.43
CA MET A 195 -4.45 6.51 -14.97
C MET A 195 -3.12 7.20 -15.22
N LYS A 196 -2.89 7.67 -16.44
CA LYS A 196 -1.64 8.33 -16.84
C LYS A 196 -1.31 9.57 -15.99
N SER A 197 -2.32 10.33 -15.57
CA SER A 197 -2.11 11.52 -14.75
C SER A 197 -1.76 11.22 -13.29
N ARG A 198 -2.19 10.08 -12.75
CA ARG A 198 -2.01 9.71 -11.33
C ARG A 198 -0.83 8.77 -11.10
N PHE A 199 -0.56 7.89 -12.06
CA PHE A 199 0.56 6.93 -12.00
C PHE A 199 1.74 7.49 -12.81
N THR A 200 2.57 8.29 -12.16
CA THR A 200 3.67 9.04 -12.81
C THR A 200 5.05 8.46 -12.54
N GLN A 201 5.16 7.48 -11.66
CA GLN A 201 6.44 6.88 -11.25
C GLN A 201 6.45 5.40 -11.63
N THR A 202 7.37 5.01 -12.52
CA THR A 202 7.53 3.62 -12.95
C THR A 202 8.83 3.06 -12.40
N ILE A 203 8.75 1.90 -11.74
CA ILE A 203 9.92 1.13 -11.27
C ILE A 203 9.96 -0.18 -12.05
N ASN A 204 11.05 -0.39 -12.78
CA ASN A 204 11.22 -1.58 -13.61
C ASN A 204 12.03 -2.65 -12.88
N PHE A 205 11.47 -3.83 -12.77
CA PHE A 205 12.07 -5.02 -12.15
C PHE A 205 12.69 -5.89 -13.25
N GLU A 206 14.01 -5.89 -13.28
CA GLU A 206 14.78 -6.73 -14.21
C GLU A 206 14.72 -8.20 -13.80
N ASP A 207 14.84 -9.11 -14.76
CA ASP A 207 14.93 -10.52 -14.49
C ASP A 207 16.23 -10.87 -13.74
N TYR A 208 16.17 -11.90 -12.93
CA TYR A 208 17.38 -12.46 -12.33
C TYR A 208 18.23 -13.13 -13.41
N THR A 209 19.48 -12.71 -13.52
CA THR A 209 20.49 -13.33 -14.40
C THR A 209 21.20 -14.47 -13.69
#